data_efa081c88622cc2b6a151fca8f368885
#
_entry.id   efa081c88622cc2b6a151fca8f368885
#
_cell.length_a   1.000
_cell.length_b   1.000
_cell.length_c   1.000
_cell.angle_alpha   90.00
_cell.angle_beta   90.00
_cell.angle_gamma   90.00
#
_symmetry.space_group_name_H-M   'P 1'
#
loop_
_entity.id
_entity.type
_entity.pdbx_description
1 polymer ?
#
loop_
_entity_poly.entity_id
_entity_poly.type
_entity_poly.pdbx_seq_one_letter_code
_entity_poly.pdbx_strand_id
1 'polypeptide(L)'
;EEGAYYLFTPEEVRSVLGEDAGRHFCECYDITPEGNFHGRSIPNLLLNTRWNLLPEGYDDFREKLRLYRAERMPLKTDEKVLTAWNGLMLMALSRAARAFSDARYLAAAEELAAFMAASLYDEHGALRASLTAGKPGGAAQLDDHVFYALGLVELYSADYDPAHLIRARALAAEVTAHFAAPGGGYYRTSDAAEELIARPQEVYDGALPSGSSDAAALFDALFRLTGDADMKSARDALLTFTCNYAANAPAGCAFALTALMGAVYPTREILCAAPDETEPELLRAVTARYAPELTVLLKTPSRAAALAEVAPFTVSAAAKDGRAGFYVCENGACREFS
;
A
#
# COMPACT_ATOMS: atom_id res chain seq x y z
N GLU A 1 31.09 -5.93 2.24
CA GLU A 1 30.86 -6.61 3.52
C GLU A 1 29.62 -6.01 4.19
N GLU A 2 28.71 -6.87 4.66
CA GLU A 2 27.45 -6.44 5.24
C GLU A 2 27.71 -5.57 6.49
N GLY A 3 27.00 -4.45 6.61
CA GLY A 3 27.12 -3.53 7.72
C GLY A 3 28.37 -2.64 7.73
N ALA A 4 29.37 -2.90 6.93
CA ALA A 4 30.67 -2.20 6.95
C ALA A 4 30.54 -0.66 6.89
N TYR A 5 29.54 -0.16 6.17
CA TYR A 5 29.24 1.27 6.08
C TYR A 5 28.95 1.91 7.44
N TYR A 6 28.30 1.20 8.36
CA TYR A 6 27.86 1.71 9.66
C TYR A 6 28.88 1.49 10.77
N LEU A 7 29.96 0.76 10.52
CA LEU A 7 30.93 0.37 11.54
C LEU A 7 31.99 1.45 11.74
N PHE A 8 32.38 1.66 12.99
CA PHE A 8 33.47 2.54 13.39
C PHE A 8 34.40 1.84 14.37
N THR A 9 35.66 2.29 14.44
CA THR A 9 36.56 2.03 15.57
C THR A 9 36.77 3.31 16.36
N PRO A 10 37.21 3.23 17.67
CA PRO A 10 37.55 4.41 18.43
C PRO A 10 38.62 5.29 17.77
N GLU A 11 39.57 4.68 17.06
CA GLU A 11 40.66 5.38 16.35
C GLU A 11 40.10 6.22 15.21
N GLU A 12 39.18 5.66 14.40
CA GLU A 12 38.52 6.39 13.32
C GLU A 12 37.74 7.60 13.84
N VAL A 13 36.98 7.42 14.92
CA VAL A 13 36.19 8.51 15.51
C VAL A 13 37.12 9.61 16.05
N ARG A 14 38.21 9.26 16.74
CA ARG A 14 39.20 10.23 17.26
C ARG A 14 39.93 10.96 16.13
N SER A 15 40.25 10.27 15.06
CA SER A 15 40.89 10.90 13.88
C SER A 15 40.02 11.98 13.24
N VAL A 16 38.70 11.82 13.26
CA VAL A 16 37.74 12.77 12.67
C VAL A 16 37.38 13.92 13.61
N LEU A 17 37.15 13.62 14.89
CA LEU A 17 36.63 14.57 15.88
C LEU A 17 37.74 15.21 16.78
N GLY A 18 38.94 14.65 16.76
CA GLY A 18 39.99 14.97 17.71
C GLY A 18 39.93 14.07 18.97
N GLU A 19 41.04 14.02 19.73
CA GLU A 19 41.23 13.03 20.80
C GLU A 19 40.14 13.11 21.89
N ASP A 20 39.90 14.31 22.46
CA ASP A 20 38.98 14.46 23.57
C ASP A 20 37.50 14.35 23.14
N ALA A 21 37.12 15.01 22.04
CA ALA A 21 35.75 14.94 21.51
C ALA A 21 35.43 13.52 21.03
N GLY A 22 36.39 12.88 20.36
CA GLY A 22 36.24 11.51 19.84
C GLY A 22 36.07 10.48 20.98
N ARG A 23 36.87 10.59 22.06
CA ARG A 23 36.75 9.73 23.25
C ARG A 23 35.36 9.85 23.84
N HIS A 24 34.93 11.08 24.13
CA HIS A 24 33.61 11.32 24.71
C HIS A 24 32.46 10.87 23.79
N PHE A 25 32.60 11.03 22.46
CA PHE A 25 31.64 10.51 21.50
C PHE A 25 31.57 8.98 21.55
N CYS A 26 32.70 8.30 21.61
CA CYS A 26 32.76 6.84 21.73
C CYS A 26 32.07 6.34 23.02
N GLU A 27 32.30 7.01 24.17
CA GLU A 27 31.59 6.69 25.40
C GLU A 27 30.09 6.87 25.29
N CYS A 28 29.62 7.93 24.63
CA CYS A 28 28.20 8.20 24.45
C CYS A 28 27.50 7.21 23.49
N TYR A 29 28.21 6.76 22.47
CA TYR A 29 27.64 5.93 21.40
C TYR A 29 28.12 4.46 21.43
N ASP A 30 28.66 3.99 22.52
CA ASP A 30 29.09 2.61 22.73
C ASP A 30 30.08 2.11 21.66
N ILE A 31 31.07 2.95 21.33
CA ILE A 31 32.11 2.60 20.36
C ILE A 31 33.36 2.18 21.14
N THR A 32 33.65 0.88 21.20
CA THR A 32 34.72 0.30 22.03
C THR A 32 35.77 -0.39 21.16
N PRO A 33 36.99 -0.63 21.73
CA PRO A 33 38.03 -1.38 21.02
C PRO A 33 37.61 -2.82 20.66
N GLU A 34 36.81 -3.46 21.54
CA GLU A 34 36.30 -4.81 21.34
C GLU A 34 35.22 -4.85 20.24
N GLY A 35 34.46 -3.76 20.14
CA GLY A 35 33.33 -3.62 19.21
C GLY A 35 32.12 -4.48 19.56
N ASN A 36 30.98 -4.15 18.99
CA ASN A 36 29.75 -4.92 19.14
C ASN A 36 29.37 -5.68 17.86
N PHE A 37 30.21 -5.58 16.80
CA PHE A 37 30.01 -6.27 15.53
C PHE A 37 31.35 -6.56 14.84
N HIS A 38 31.80 -7.82 14.89
CA HIS A 38 33.05 -8.30 14.25
C HIS A 38 34.29 -7.44 14.52
N GLY A 39 34.51 -7.06 15.80
CA GLY A 39 35.69 -6.26 16.23
C GLY A 39 35.61 -4.78 15.86
N ARG A 40 34.47 -4.30 15.44
CA ARG A 40 34.14 -2.88 15.22
C ARG A 40 32.81 -2.57 15.90
N SER A 41 32.44 -1.30 16.00
CA SER A 41 31.20 -0.90 16.68
C SER A 41 30.20 -0.33 15.70
N ILE A 42 28.94 -0.80 15.78
CA ILE A 42 27.76 -0.07 15.30
C ILE A 42 27.43 0.96 16.40
N PRO A 43 27.56 2.28 16.14
CA PRO A 43 27.23 3.30 17.12
C PRO A 43 25.77 3.16 17.58
N ASN A 44 25.56 3.17 18.87
CA ASN A 44 24.23 3.04 19.47
C ASN A 44 24.14 3.82 20.79
N LEU A 45 22.93 4.00 21.31
CA LEU A 45 22.64 4.69 22.55
C LEU A 45 22.03 3.75 23.61
N LEU A 46 22.14 2.43 23.45
CA LEU A 46 21.48 1.43 24.30
C LEU A 46 21.95 1.50 25.75
N LEU A 47 23.23 1.79 25.97
CA LEU A 47 23.82 1.92 27.30
C LEU A 47 23.83 3.37 27.83
N ASN A 48 23.43 4.35 26.99
CA ASN A 48 23.41 5.75 27.39
C ASN A 48 22.06 6.12 28.00
N THR A 49 21.96 6.14 29.31
CA THR A 49 20.74 6.50 30.05
C THR A 49 20.32 7.97 29.86
N ARG A 50 21.21 8.81 29.30
CA ARG A 50 20.96 10.23 29.00
C ARG A 50 20.88 10.51 27.49
N TRP A 51 20.44 9.55 26.71
CA TRP A 51 20.37 9.63 25.25
C TRP A 51 19.57 10.86 24.71
N ASN A 52 18.62 11.37 25.49
CA ASN A 52 17.81 12.54 25.16
C ASN A 52 18.45 13.87 25.64
N LEU A 53 19.60 13.83 26.32
CA LEU A 53 20.31 14.99 26.86
C LEU A 53 21.77 15.00 26.38
N LEU A 54 21.98 14.76 25.09
CA LEU A 54 23.31 14.84 24.49
C LEU A 54 23.85 16.28 24.61
N PRO A 55 25.16 16.45 24.88
CA PRO A 55 25.77 17.76 24.97
C PRO A 55 25.60 18.60 23.70
N GLU A 56 25.64 19.91 23.82
CA GLU A 56 25.68 20.85 22.72
C GLU A 56 26.85 20.53 21.77
N GLY A 57 26.64 20.65 20.45
CA GLY A 57 27.65 20.33 19.43
C GLY A 57 27.67 18.89 18.94
N TYR A 58 26.88 17.98 19.53
CA TYR A 58 26.84 16.58 19.07
C TYR A 58 26.23 16.42 17.66
N ASP A 59 25.41 17.34 17.22
CA ASP A 59 24.91 17.36 15.84
C ASP A 59 26.04 17.59 14.84
N ASP A 60 26.97 18.49 15.15
CA ASP A 60 28.17 18.72 14.32
C ASP A 60 29.09 17.49 14.29
N PHE A 61 29.24 16.79 15.42
CA PHE A 61 30.04 15.56 15.46
C PHE A 61 29.41 14.45 14.62
N ARG A 62 28.09 14.27 14.71
CA ARG A 62 27.34 13.32 13.87
C ARG A 62 27.49 13.64 12.40
N GLU A 63 27.40 14.91 12.02
CA GLU A 63 27.55 15.35 10.63
C GLU A 63 28.98 15.10 10.10
N LYS A 64 30.01 15.41 10.88
CA LYS A 64 31.41 15.11 10.50
C LYS A 64 31.63 13.62 10.27
N LEU A 65 31.13 12.77 11.18
CA LEU A 65 31.24 11.31 11.04
C LEU A 65 30.37 10.78 9.89
N ARG A 66 29.22 11.38 9.59
CA ARG A 66 28.40 11.04 8.44
C ARG A 66 29.13 11.32 7.13
N LEU A 67 29.77 12.48 7.03
CA LEU A 67 30.57 12.85 5.84
C LEU A 67 31.76 11.91 5.68
N TYR A 68 32.54 11.69 6.74
CA TYR A 68 33.65 10.74 6.74
C TYR A 68 33.22 9.35 6.28
N ARG A 69 32.09 8.83 6.80
CA ARG A 69 31.53 7.54 6.43
C ARG A 69 31.17 7.49 4.95
N ALA A 70 30.53 8.55 4.42
CA ALA A 70 30.14 8.64 3.02
C ALA A 70 31.35 8.64 2.07
N GLU A 71 32.44 9.32 2.43
CA GLU A 71 33.68 9.33 1.65
C GLU A 71 34.42 7.99 1.73
N ARG A 72 34.46 7.40 2.96
CA ARG A 72 35.16 6.11 3.19
C ARG A 72 34.55 4.97 2.38
N MET A 73 33.23 4.95 2.25
CA MET A 73 32.51 3.86 1.58
C MET A 73 31.23 4.38 0.89
N PRO A 74 31.32 4.76 -0.38
CA PRO A 74 30.13 5.12 -1.13
C PRO A 74 29.23 3.90 -1.30
N LEU A 75 27.94 4.06 -0.95
CA LEU A 75 26.93 3.03 -1.15
C LEU A 75 26.38 3.07 -2.56
N LYS A 76 26.15 1.90 -3.13
CA LYS A 76 25.35 1.79 -4.34
C LYS A 76 23.86 1.88 -3.96
N THR A 77 23.15 2.76 -4.63
CA THR A 77 21.70 2.81 -4.53
C THR A 77 21.10 1.73 -5.42
N ASP A 78 20.15 0.96 -4.91
CA ASP A 78 19.32 0.10 -5.74
C ASP A 78 18.20 0.98 -6.32
N GLU A 79 18.25 1.24 -7.62
CA GLU A 79 17.36 2.14 -8.34
C GLU A 79 16.10 1.44 -8.87
N LYS A 80 15.83 0.23 -8.42
CA LYS A 80 14.61 -0.47 -8.81
C LYS A 80 13.36 0.22 -8.26
N VAL A 81 12.43 0.49 -9.14
CA VAL A 81 11.07 0.88 -8.79
C VAL A 81 10.22 -0.40 -8.81
N LEU A 82 9.74 -0.84 -7.66
CA LEU A 82 8.96 -2.08 -7.52
C LEU A 82 7.46 -1.78 -7.59
N THR A 83 6.74 -2.48 -8.45
CA THR A 83 5.30 -2.28 -8.68
C THR A 83 4.50 -2.50 -7.39
N ALA A 84 4.72 -3.61 -6.70
CA ALA A 84 4.05 -3.92 -5.44
C ALA A 84 4.24 -2.83 -4.38
N TRP A 85 5.48 -2.36 -4.17
CA TRP A 85 5.76 -1.35 -3.14
C TRP A 85 5.20 0.03 -3.49
N ASN A 86 5.17 0.37 -4.76
CA ASN A 86 4.51 1.60 -5.22
C ASN A 86 2.99 1.51 -5.10
N GLY A 87 2.40 0.32 -5.28
CA GLY A 87 1.00 0.06 -4.96
C GLY A 87 0.67 0.32 -3.48
N LEU A 88 1.51 -0.18 -2.56
CA LEU A 88 1.38 0.12 -1.12
C LEU A 88 1.58 1.60 -0.80
N MET A 89 2.53 2.28 -1.46
CA MET A 89 2.73 3.72 -1.29
C MET A 89 1.51 4.51 -1.79
N LEU A 90 0.93 4.13 -2.92
CA LEU A 90 -0.29 4.72 -3.45
C LEU A 90 -1.45 4.61 -2.44
N MET A 91 -1.63 3.43 -1.86
CA MET A 91 -2.60 3.20 -0.78
C MET A 91 -2.34 4.11 0.42
N ALA A 92 -1.09 4.22 0.88
CA ALA A 92 -0.73 5.03 2.03
C ALA A 92 -0.96 6.53 1.79
N LEU A 93 -0.57 7.06 0.61
CA LEU A 93 -0.77 8.46 0.24
C LEU A 93 -2.26 8.79 0.13
N SER A 94 -3.06 7.92 -0.49
CA SER A 94 -4.51 8.10 -0.64
C SER A 94 -5.23 8.12 0.72
N ARG A 95 -4.86 7.23 1.62
CA ARG A 95 -5.37 7.21 3.00
C ARG A 95 -4.94 8.46 3.78
N ALA A 96 -3.68 8.89 3.63
CA ALA A 96 -3.17 10.11 4.27
C ALA A 96 -3.91 11.36 3.77
N ALA A 97 -4.20 11.45 2.46
CA ALA A 97 -4.98 12.55 1.89
C ALA A 97 -6.34 12.70 2.59
N ARG A 98 -7.05 11.59 2.78
CA ARG A 98 -8.35 11.59 3.48
C ARG A 98 -8.21 11.86 4.97
N ALA A 99 -7.27 11.17 5.63
CA ALA A 99 -7.13 11.24 7.09
C ALA A 99 -6.68 12.61 7.59
N PHE A 100 -5.81 13.28 6.82
CA PHE A 100 -5.28 14.59 7.18
C PHE A 100 -5.96 15.73 6.44
N SER A 101 -6.83 15.44 5.46
CA SER A 101 -7.45 16.45 4.58
C SER A 101 -6.40 17.38 3.94
N ASP A 102 -5.28 16.80 3.51
CA ASP A 102 -4.13 17.54 2.97
C ASP A 102 -3.93 17.21 1.48
N ALA A 103 -4.18 18.21 0.64
CA ALA A 103 -4.10 18.09 -0.82
C ALA A 103 -2.71 17.68 -1.34
N ARG A 104 -1.64 17.86 -0.57
CA ARG A 104 -0.29 17.43 -0.97
C ARG A 104 -0.19 15.92 -1.09
N TYR A 105 -0.85 15.18 -0.20
CA TYR A 105 -0.89 13.71 -0.29
C TYR A 105 -1.72 13.23 -1.46
N LEU A 106 -2.84 13.91 -1.77
CA LEU A 106 -3.65 13.58 -2.94
C LEU A 106 -2.86 13.80 -4.23
N ALA A 107 -2.26 14.98 -4.39
CA ALA A 107 -1.44 15.28 -5.57
C ALA A 107 -0.29 14.26 -5.75
N ALA A 108 0.38 13.88 -4.67
CA ALA A 108 1.43 12.85 -4.73
C ALA A 108 0.88 11.47 -5.12
N ALA A 109 -0.32 11.10 -4.67
CA ALA A 109 -0.97 9.85 -5.03
C ALA A 109 -1.38 9.83 -6.52
N GLU A 110 -1.96 10.92 -7.02
CA GLU A 110 -2.33 11.07 -8.44
C GLU A 110 -1.09 11.01 -9.35
N GLU A 111 -0.01 11.70 -8.98
CA GLU A 111 1.26 11.69 -9.70
C GLU A 111 1.88 10.28 -9.72
N LEU A 112 1.87 9.58 -8.59
CA LEU A 112 2.33 8.19 -8.50
C LEU A 112 1.47 7.26 -9.36
N ALA A 113 0.15 7.36 -9.31
CA ALA A 113 -0.74 6.54 -10.12
C ALA A 113 -0.53 6.77 -11.63
N ALA A 114 -0.33 8.03 -12.05
CA ALA A 114 -0.01 8.38 -13.41
C ALA A 114 1.34 7.80 -13.86
N PHE A 115 2.37 7.89 -12.99
CA PHE A 115 3.67 7.29 -13.24
C PHE A 115 3.57 5.77 -13.40
N MET A 116 2.90 5.07 -12.49
CA MET A 116 2.72 3.61 -12.55
C MET A 116 2.02 3.20 -13.85
N ALA A 117 0.97 3.94 -14.22
CA ALA A 117 0.22 3.69 -15.45
C ALA A 117 1.05 3.85 -16.73
N ALA A 118 1.97 4.82 -16.74
CA ALA A 118 2.80 5.13 -17.91
C ALA A 118 4.05 4.27 -18.02
N SER A 119 4.60 3.77 -16.88
CA SER A 119 5.97 3.25 -16.85
C SER A 119 6.09 1.77 -16.46
N LEU A 120 5.07 1.19 -15.81
CA LEU A 120 5.15 -0.18 -15.28
C LEU A 120 4.46 -1.23 -16.18
N TYR A 121 4.11 -0.85 -17.38
CA TYR A 121 3.60 -1.77 -18.40
C TYR A 121 4.62 -1.91 -19.54
N ASP A 122 4.69 -3.09 -20.14
CA ASP A 122 5.51 -3.30 -21.33
C ASP A 122 4.78 -2.85 -22.61
N GLU A 123 5.44 -3.04 -23.74
CA GLU A 123 4.91 -2.68 -25.08
C GLU A 123 3.67 -3.47 -25.49
N HIS A 124 3.38 -4.58 -24.81
CA HIS A 124 2.20 -5.42 -25.02
C HIS A 124 1.07 -5.11 -24.04
N GLY A 125 1.29 -4.16 -23.12
CA GLY A 125 0.33 -3.79 -22.09
C GLY A 125 0.29 -4.73 -20.88
N ALA A 126 1.28 -5.61 -20.71
CA ALA A 126 1.40 -6.48 -19.54
C ALA A 126 2.09 -5.75 -18.39
N LEU A 127 1.52 -5.85 -17.17
CA LEU A 127 2.13 -5.30 -15.97
C LEU A 127 3.46 -5.99 -15.65
N ARG A 128 4.45 -5.22 -15.22
CA ARG A 128 5.80 -5.69 -14.90
C ARG A 128 6.08 -5.51 -13.41
N ALA A 129 6.89 -6.41 -12.84
CA ALA A 129 7.22 -6.41 -11.42
C ALA A 129 8.08 -5.20 -11.01
N SER A 130 8.85 -4.64 -11.93
CA SER A 130 9.76 -3.54 -11.65
C SER A 130 10.11 -2.69 -12.85
N LEU A 131 10.67 -1.51 -12.57
CA LEU A 131 11.35 -0.65 -13.54
C LEU A 131 12.78 -0.38 -13.04
N THR A 132 13.80 -0.56 -13.90
CA THR A 132 15.19 -0.27 -13.56
C THR A 132 15.83 0.48 -14.72
N ALA A 133 16.40 1.66 -14.45
CA ALA A 133 17.00 2.52 -15.47
C ALA A 133 16.07 2.74 -16.70
N GLY A 134 14.76 2.96 -16.44
CA GLY A 134 13.75 3.18 -17.47
C GLY A 134 13.31 1.92 -18.25
N LYS A 135 13.76 0.73 -17.85
CA LYS A 135 13.39 -0.53 -18.52
C LYS A 135 12.50 -1.38 -17.61
N PRO A 136 11.30 -1.77 -18.06
CA PRO A 136 10.45 -2.71 -17.36
C PRO A 136 11.15 -4.07 -17.19
N GLY A 137 11.06 -4.65 -15.99
CA GLY A 137 11.73 -5.92 -15.65
C GLY A 137 10.81 -6.93 -15.00
N GLY A 138 11.02 -8.22 -15.31
CA GLY A 138 10.27 -9.33 -14.74
C GLY A 138 8.76 -9.32 -15.04
N ALA A 139 8.11 -10.48 -15.12
CA ALA A 139 6.65 -10.57 -15.14
C ALA A 139 6.10 -10.18 -13.77
N ALA A 140 5.01 -9.42 -13.73
CA ALA A 140 4.35 -9.06 -12.49
C ALA A 140 3.81 -10.32 -11.78
N GLN A 141 3.93 -10.32 -10.46
CA GLN A 141 3.42 -11.38 -9.59
C GLN A 141 2.04 -10.99 -9.02
N LEU A 142 1.45 -11.87 -8.23
CA LEU A 142 0.17 -11.62 -7.57
C LEU A 142 0.19 -10.32 -6.76
N ASP A 143 1.23 -10.11 -5.95
CA ASP A 143 1.40 -8.93 -5.11
C ASP A 143 1.42 -7.64 -5.91
N ASP A 144 2.08 -7.63 -7.09
CA ASP A 144 2.15 -6.47 -7.97
C ASP A 144 0.77 -6.04 -8.46
N HIS A 145 -0.06 -7.00 -8.86
CA HIS A 145 -1.42 -6.74 -9.32
C HIS A 145 -2.32 -6.26 -8.17
N VAL A 146 -2.27 -6.98 -7.05
CA VAL A 146 -3.20 -6.77 -5.94
C VAL A 146 -2.91 -5.48 -5.19
N PHE A 147 -1.65 -5.19 -4.86
CA PHE A 147 -1.29 -3.97 -4.15
C PHE A 147 -1.54 -2.73 -5.02
N TYR A 148 -1.27 -2.83 -6.32
CA TYR A 148 -1.58 -1.73 -7.23
C TYR A 148 -3.09 -1.51 -7.34
N ALA A 149 -3.88 -2.58 -7.50
CA ALA A 149 -5.34 -2.48 -7.57
C ALA A 149 -5.95 -1.91 -6.28
N LEU A 150 -5.49 -2.33 -5.10
CA LEU A 150 -5.89 -1.76 -3.81
C LEU A 150 -5.50 -0.28 -3.68
N GLY A 151 -4.29 0.08 -4.14
CA GLY A 151 -3.86 1.47 -4.21
C GLY A 151 -4.82 2.34 -5.04
N LEU A 152 -5.28 1.82 -6.19
CA LEU A 152 -6.27 2.50 -7.04
C LEU A 152 -7.65 2.60 -6.38
N VAL A 153 -8.10 1.59 -5.65
CA VAL A 153 -9.36 1.64 -4.86
C VAL A 153 -9.28 2.70 -3.78
N GLU A 154 -8.15 2.82 -3.09
CA GLU A 154 -7.96 3.85 -2.08
C GLU A 154 -7.84 5.26 -2.70
N LEU A 155 -7.24 5.37 -3.88
CA LEU A 155 -7.19 6.64 -4.61
C LEU A 155 -8.60 7.07 -5.05
N TYR A 156 -9.41 6.14 -5.60
CA TYR A 156 -10.82 6.40 -5.85
C TYR A 156 -11.54 6.94 -4.61
N SER A 157 -11.27 6.37 -3.44
CA SER A 157 -11.89 6.81 -2.19
C SER A 157 -11.43 8.22 -1.76
N ALA A 158 -10.35 8.76 -2.36
CA ALA A 158 -9.82 10.09 -2.05
C ALA A 158 -10.29 11.17 -3.06
N ASP A 159 -10.47 10.81 -4.34
CA ASP A 159 -10.81 11.74 -5.42
C ASP A 159 -12.14 11.42 -6.13
N TYR A 160 -12.66 10.22 -5.91
CA TYR A 160 -13.87 9.68 -6.56
C TYR A 160 -13.80 9.61 -8.10
N ASP A 161 -12.60 9.48 -8.70
CA ASP A 161 -12.47 9.27 -10.13
C ASP A 161 -12.74 7.79 -10.51
N PRO A 162 -13.84 7.49 -11.25
CA PRO A 162 -14.18 6.12 -11.63
C PRO A 162 -13.12 5.40 -12.47
N ALA A 163 -12.22 6.13 -13.13
CA ALA A 163 -11.14 5.54 -13.92
C ALA A 163 -10.24 4.64 -13.06
N HIS A 164 -10.06 4.98 -11.79
CA HIS A 164 -9.30 4.16 -10.84
C HIS A 164 -10.00 2.82 -10.55
N LEU A 165 -11.32 2.82 -10.38
CA LEU A 165 -12.09 1.58 -10.19
C LEU A 165 -12.10 0.70 -11.44
N ILE A 166 -12.23 1.30 -12.63
CA ILE A 166 -12.19 0.58 -13.91
C ILE A 166 -10.85 -0.16 -14.04
N ARG A 167 -9.74 0.52 -13.74
CA ARG A 167 -8.41 -0.09 -13.78
C ARG A 167 -8.22 -1.14 -12.69
N ALA A 168 -8.66 -0.89 -11.46
CA ALA A 168 -8.58 -1.86 -10.36
C ALA A 168 -9.36 -3.14 -10.68
N ARG A 169 -10.56 -3.02 -11.28
CA ARG A 169 -11.35 -4.16 -11.73
C ARG A 169 -10.64 -4.94 -12.85
N ALA A 170 -9.98 -4.26 -13.77
CA ALA A 170 -9.20 -4.93 -14.82
C ALA A 170 -8.06 -5.76 -14.23
N LEU A 171 -7.28 -5.19 -13.29
CA LEU A 171 -6.22 -5.93 -12.57
C LEU A 171 -6.77 -7.11 -11.77
N ALA A 172 -7.92 -6.96 -11.12
CA ALA A 172 -8.58 -8.06 -10.41
C ALA A 172 -9.04 -9.18 -11.36
N ALA A 173 -9.49 -8.83 -12.57
CA ALA A 173 -9.84 -9.80 -13.60
C ALA A 173 -8.59 -10.59 -14.08
N GLU A 174 -7.45 -9.94 -14.26
CA GLU A 174 -6.18 -10.62 -14.55
C GLU A 174 -5.78 -11.57 -13.42
N VAL A 175 -5.95 -11.16 -12.15
CA VAL A 175 -5.69 -12.03 -11.00
C VAL A 175 -6.56 -13.29 -11.05
N THR A 176 -7.84 -13.15 -11.27
CA THR A 176 -8.75 -14.32 -11.33
C THR A 176 -8.48 -15.21 -12.54
N ALA A 177 -8.08 -14.64 -13.68
CA ALA A 177 -7.81 -15.39 -14.90
C ALA A 177 -6.50 -16.17 -14.85
N HIS A 178 -5.43 -15.60 -14.28
CA HIS A 178 -4.07 -16.11 -14.46
C HIS A 178 -3.40 -16.63 -13.20
N PHE A 179 -3.96 -16.36 -12.02
CA PHE A 179 -3.34 -16.75 -10.74
C PHE A 179 -4.17 -17.77 -9.95
N ALA A 180 -5.43 -18.01 -10.30
CA ALA A 180 -6.31 -18.92 -9.57
C ALA A 180 -5.74 -20.34 -9.52
N ALA A 181 -5.84 -21.01 -8.35
CA ALA A 181 -5.41 -22.36 -8.14
C ALA A 181 -6.59 -23.33 -8.05
N PRO A 182 -6.53 -24.53 -8.66
CA PRO A 182 -7.64 -25.49 -8.66
C PRO A 182 -8.11 -25.94 -7.27
N GLY A 183 -7.21 -25.92 -6.27
CA GLY A 183 -7.49 -26.26 -4.87
C GLY A 183 -8.01 -25.12 -4.01
N GLY A 184 -8.30 -23.98 -4.60
CA GLY A 184 -8.59 -22.70 -3.92
C GLY A 184 -7.33 -21.85 -3.69
N GLY A 185 -7.54 -20.58 -3.37
CA GLY A 185 -6.45 -19.59 -3.27
C GLY A 185 -5.85 -19.19 -4.61
N TYR A 186 -4.71 -18.52 -4.55
CA TYR A 186 -4.03 -17.96 -5.71
C TYR A 186 -2.55 -18.33 -5.68
N TYR A 187 -2.00 -18.63 -6.85
CA TYR A 187 -0.56 -18.78 -7.02
C TYR A 187 0.12 -17.43 -6.99
N ARG A 188 1.37 -17.39 -6.54
CA ARG A 188 2.18 -16.19 -6.57
C ARG A 188 2.54 -15.74 -7.98
N THR A 189 2.70 -16.69 -8.91
CA THR A 189 3.10 -16.43 -10.30
C THR A 189 1.96 -16.71 -11.26
N SER A 190 1.86 -15.89 -12.33
CA SER A 190 0.91 -16.07 -13.43
C SER A 190 1.17 -17.37 -14.20
N ASP A 191 0.14 -17.96 -14.77
CA ASP A 191 0.25 -19.08 -15.74
C ASP A 191 0.78 -18.64 -17.10
N ALA A 192 0.72 -17.33 -17.40
CA ALA A 192 1.31 -16.72 -18.59
C ALA A 192 2.81 -16.38 -18.42
N ALA A 193 3.38 -16.56 -17.21
CA ALA A 193 4.80 -16.35 -16.95
C ALA A 193 5.64 -17.58 -17.29
N GLU A 194 6.96 -17.50 -16.99
CA GLU A 194 7.87 -18.63 -17.15
C GLU A 194 7.37 -19.88 -16.38
N GLU A 195 7.46 -21.05 -17.00
CA GLU A 195 7.08 -22.30 -16.37
C GLU A 195 8.04 -22.66 -15.23
N LEU A 196 7.50 -22.76 -14.02
CA LEU A 196 8.24 -23.11 -12.82
C LEU A 196 8.04 -24.57 -12.45
N ILE A 197 9.03 -25.19 -11.80
CA ILE A 197 8.93 -26.56 -11.25
C ILE A 197 7.72 -26.68 -10.31
N ALA A 198 7.43 -25.62 -9.54
CA ALA A 198 6.23 -25.53 -8.71
C ALA A 198 5.80 -24.05 -8.60
N ARG A 199 4.49 -23.81 -8.63
CA ARG A 199 3.90 -22.49 -8.39
C ARG A 199 3.47 -22.39 -6.92
N PRO A 200 4.14 -21.57 -6.09
CA PRO A 200 3.80 -21.46 -4.67
C PRO A 200 2.51 -20.64 -4.47
N GLN A 201 1.79 -21.00 -3.41
CA GLN A 201 0.71 -20.20 -2.82
C GLN A 201 1.20 -19.65 -1.48
N GLU A 202 1.04 -18.37 -1.24
CA GLU A 202 1.46 -17.72 0.00
C GLU A 202 0.24 -17.18 0.74
N VAL A 203 0.17 -17.49 2.03
CA VAL A 203 -0.92 -17.04 2.93
C VAL A 203 -0.36 -16.36 4.20
N TYR A 204 0.97 -16.35 4.35
CA TYR A 204 1.61 -15.80 5.54
C TYR A 204 1.79 -14.29 5.39
N ASP A 205 1.15 -13.55 6.29
CA ASP A 205 1.31 -12.10 6.44
C ASP A 205 2.56 -11.82 7.29
N GLY A 206 3.66 -11.47 6.63
CA GLY A 206 4.95 -11.20 7.25
C GLY A 206 5.22 -9.70 7.43
N ALA A 207 6.34 -9.22 6.90
CA ALA A 207 6.66 -7.79 6.87
C ALA A 207 5.74 -7.01 5.91
N LEU A 208 5.21 -7.70 4.90
CA LEU A 208 4.13 -7.26 4.02
C LEU A 208 2.98 -8.26 4.15
N PRO A 209 1.74 -7.84 3.87
CA PRO A 209 0.64 -8.79 3.70
C PRO A 209 0.95 -9.77 2.57
N SER A 210 0.40 -10.97 2.60
CA SER A 210 0.48 -11.89 1.48
C SER A 210 -0.45 -11.44 0.34
N GLY A 211 -0.07 -11.71 -0.90
CA GLY A 211 -0.93 -11.43 -2.04
C GLY A 211 -2.32 -12.09 -1.95
N SER A 212 -2.41 -13.24 -1.27
CA SER A 212 -3.71 -13.88 -1.00
C SER A 212 -4.58 -13.08 -0.03
N SER A 213 -3.99 -12.52 1.03
CA SER A 213 -4.71 -11.69 2.00
C SER A 213 -5.22 -10.39 1.37
N ASP A 214 -4.35 -9.73 0.59
CA ASP A 214 -4.71 -8.49 -0.11
C ASP A 214 -5.70 -8.74 -1.25
N ALA A 215 -5.62 -9.88 -1.95
CA ALA A 215 -6.63 -10.25 -2.95
C ALA A 215 -8.03 -10.41 -2.33
N ALA A 216 -8.13 -10.98 -1.12
CA ALA A 216 -9.40 -11.05 -0.41
C ALA A 216 -9.96 -9.65 -0.08
N ALA A 217 -9.10 -8.73 0.36
CA ALA A 217 -9.47 -7.34 0.63
C ALA A 217 -9.88 -6.59 -0.66
N LEU A 218 -9.14 -6.81 -1.76
CA LEU A 218 -9.45 -6.23 -3.07
C LEU A 218 -10.81 -6.68 -3.59
N PHE A 219 -11.08 -7.98 -3.56
CA PHE A 219 -12.35 -8.52 -4.04
C PHE A 219 -13.53 -8.05 -3.17
N ASP A 220 -13.35 -7.94 -1.85
CA ASP A 220 -14.37 -7.36 -0.96
C ASP A 220 -14.64 -5.90 -1.31
N ALA A 221 -13.61 -5.08 -1.45
CA ALA A 221 -13.74 -3.67 -1.78
C ALA A 221 -14.41 -3.47 -3.15
N LEU A 222 -14.00 -4.23 -4.17
CA LEU A 222 -14.60 -4.17 -5.51
C LEU A 222 -16.05 -4.64 -5.49
N PHE A 223 -16.37 -5.73 -4.79
CA PHE A 223 -17.77 -6.16 -4.64
C PHE A 223 -18.63 -5.06 -4.03
N ARG A 224 -18.20 -4.45 -2.95
CA ARG A 224 -18.93 -3.37 -2.26
C ARG A 224 -19.11 -2.13 -3.12
N LEU A 225 -18.11 -1.77 -3.95
CA LEU A 225 -18.14 -0.60 -4.82
C LEU A 225 -18.92 -0.84 -6.12
N THR A 226 -18.89 -2.07 -6.64
CA THR A 226 -19.42 -2.34 -7.99
C THR A 226 -20.68 -3.22 -8.01
N GLY A 227 -20.93 -3.96 -6.93
CA GLY A 227 -21.99 -4.97 -6.87
C GLY A 227 -21.68 -6.23 -7.67
N ASP A 228 -20.43 -6.41 -8.13
CA ASP A 228 -20.02 -7.53 -8.99
C ASP A 228 -20.01 -8.85 -8.20
N ALA A 229 -20.92 -9.77 -8.61
CA ALA A 229 -21.10 -11.05 -7.94
C ALA A 229 -19.89 -11.99 -8.10
N ASP A 230 -19.11 -11.85 -9.16
CA ASP A 230 -17.91 -12.65 -9.39
C ASP A 230 -16.81 -12.24 -8.38
N MET A 231 -16.70 -10.94 -8.06
CA MET A 231 -15.80 -10.45 -7.01
C MET A 231 -16.20 -11.01 -5.64
N LYS A 232 -17.49 -11.05 -5.34
CA LYS A 232 -18.00 -11.68 -4.11
C LYS A 232 -17.63 -13.16 -4.05
N SER A 233 -17.84 -13.89 -5.13
CA SER A 233 -17.54 -15.33 -5.20
C SER A 233 -16.05 -15.59 -5.03
N ALA A 234 -15.19 -14.81 -5.67
CA ALA A 234 -13.74 -14.89 -5.55
C ALA A 234 -13.26 -14.59 -4.11
N ARG A 235 -13.82 -13.54 -3.46
CA ARG A 235 -13.58 -13.23 -2.06
C ARG A 235 -13.95 -14.40 -1.15
N ASP A 236 -15.16 -14.93 -1.27
CA ASP A 236 -15.69 -15.98 -0.38
C ASP A 236 -14.88 -17.27 -0.51
N ALA A 237 -14.47 -17.65 -1.72
CA ALA A 237 -13.60 -18.80 -1.98
C ALA A 237 -12.22 -18.58 -1.35
N LEU A 238 -11.62 -17.41 -1.53
CA LEU A 238 -10.30 -17.09 -1.01
C LEU A 238 -10.28 -17.00 0.51
N LEU A 239 -11.31 -16.39 1.13
CA LEU A 239 -11.45 -16.36 2.59
C LEU A 239 -11.64 -17.76 3.17
N THR A 240 -12.38 -18.65 2.50
CA THR A 240 -12.49 -20.06 2.91
C THR A 240 -11.12 -20.74 2.89
N PHE A 241 -10.32 -20.52 1.84
CA PHE A 241 -8.97 -21.05 1.72
C PHE A 241 -8.05 -20.51 2.82
N THR A 242 -7.99 -19.19 3.02
CA THR A 242 -7.10 -18.57 4.02
C THR A 242 -7.51 -18.85 5.47
N CYS A 243 -8.81 -18.98 5.75
CA CYS A 243 -9.30 -19.35 7.09
C CYS A 243 -8.85 -20.74 7.54
N ASN A 244 -8.63 -21.69 6.63
CA ASN A 244 -8.08 -23.00 6.99
C ASN A 244 -6.65 -22.88 7.58
N TYR A 245 -5.86 -21.92 7.12
CA TYR A 245 -4.54 -21.63 7.68
C TYR A 245 -4.66 -20.79 8.96
N ALA A 246 -5.51 -19.76 8.95
CA ALA A 246 -5.72 -18.86 10.08
C ALA A 246 -6.25 -19.59 11.32
N ALA A 247 -7.00 -20.68 11.16
CA ALA A 247 -7.47 -21.50 12.27
C ALA A 247 -6.32 -22.06 13.13
N ASN A 248 -5.16 -22.32 12.53
CA ASN A 248 -3.99 -22.87 13.21
C ASN A 248 -2.91 -21.80 13.53
N ALA A 249 -2.85 -20.71 12.77
CA ALA A 249 -1.85 -19.66 12.90
C ALA A 249 -2.46 -18.26 12.62
N PRO A 250 -3.38 -17.76 13.47
CA PRO A 250 -4.12 -16.52 13.19
C PRO A 250 -3.20 -15.29 13.10
N ALA A 251 -2.13 -15.25 13.89
CA ALA A 251 -1.16 -14.14 13.83
C ALA A 251 -0.40 -14.08 12.50
N GLY A 252 -0.26 -15.21 11.81
CA GLY A 252 0.37 -15.27 10.49
C GLY A 252 -0.56 -14.96 9.33
N CYS A 253 -1.85 -14.67 9.59
CA CYS A 253 -2.87 -14.34 8.59
C CYS A 253 -3.67 -13.10 9.03
N ALA A 254 -3.03 -12.16 9.71
CA ALA A 254 -3.71 -11.04 10.37
C ALA A 254 -4.44 -10.14 9.36
N PHE A 255 -3.87 -9.92 8.17
CA PHE A 255 -4.48 -9.09 7.14
C PHE A 255 -5.68 -9.81 6.49
N ALA A 256 -5.58 -11.12 6.25
CA ALA A 256 -6.74 -11.92 5.80
C ALA A 256 -7.91 -11.87 6.80
N LEU A 257 -7.62 -11.87 8.11
CA LEU A 257 -8.66 -11.71 9.14
C LEU A 257 -9.32 -10.33 9.10
N THR A 258 -8.60 -9.28 8.69
CA THR A 258 -9.18 -7.95 8.47
C THR A 258 -10.17 -7.98 7.29
N ALA A 259 -9.82 -8.65 6.18
CA ALA A 259 -10.73 -8.84 5.06
C ALA A 259 -11.95 -9.70 5.45
N LEU A 260 -11.75 -10.73 6.28
CA LEU A 260 -12.83 -11.53 6.82
C LEU A 260 -13.81 -10.70 7.67
N MET A 261 -13.32 -9.74 8.45
CA MET A 261 -14.19 -8.82 9.20
C MET A 261 -15.12 -8.06 8.28
N GLY A 262 -14.63 -7.54 7.15
CA GLY A 262 -15.43 -6.86 6.13
C GLY A 262 -16.52 -7.76 5.53
N ALA A 263 -16.26 -9.07 5.43
CA ALA A 263 -17.22 -10.03 4.88
C ALA A 263 -18.28 -10.51 5.87
N VAL A 264 -17.99 -10.53 7.18
CA VAL A 264 -18.89 -11.10 8.20
C VAL A 264 -19.62 -10.06 9.06
N TYR A 265 -19.08 -8.85 9.20
CA TYR A 265 -19.73 -7.77 9.92
C TYR A 265 -20.58 -6.91 8.97
N PRO A 266 -21.64 -6.24 9.48
CA PRO A 266 -22.46 -5.36 8.66
C PRO A 266 -21.63 -4.23 8.05
N THR A 267 -21.75 -4.05 6.75
CA THR A 267 -21.16 -2.93 6.01
C THR A 267 -22.24 -1.98 5.53
N ARG A 268 -21.84 -0.79 5.10
CA ARG A 268 -22.73 0.25 4.57
C ARG A 268 -22.12 0.82 3.30
N GLU A 269 -22.87 0.76 2.23
CA GLU A 269 -22.53 1.37 0.96
C GLU A 269 -23.42 2.61 0.77
N ILE A 270 -22.81 3.77 0.60
CA ILE A 270 -23.50 5.04 0.34
C ILE A 270 -23.20 5.47 -1.09
N LEU A 271 -24.27 5.70 -1.86
CA LEU A 271 -24.18 6.37 -3.14
C LEU A 271 -24.71 7.80 -2.99
N CYS A 272 -23.86 8.78 -3.29
CA CYS A 272 -24.22 10.19 -3.33
C CYS A 272 -24.34 10.62 -4.81
N ALA A 273 -25.51 11.08 -5.24
CA ALA A 273 -25.71 11.71 -6.54
C ALA A 273 -25.71 13.23 -6.37
N ALA A 274 -24.63 13.88 -6.78
CA ALA A 274 -24.48 15.32 -6.69
C ALA A 274 -25.08 16.03 -7.90
N PRO A 275 -25.63 17.24 -7.74
CA PRO A 275 -26.21 18.03 -8.84
C PRO A 275 -25.14 18.66 -9.76
N ASP A 276 -23.93 18.80 -9.28
CA ASP A 276 -22.76 19.38 -9.95
C ASP A 276 -21.47 18.63 -9.60
N GLU A 277 -20.32 19.18 -9.94
CA GLU A 277 -19.00 18.56 -9.71
C GLU A 277 -18.46 18.75 -8.28
N THR A 278 -19.20 19.45 -7.42
CA THR A 278 -18.78 19.74 -6.05
C THR A 278 -19.13 18.59 -5.12
N GLU A 279 -18.17 18.13 -4.32
CA GLU A 279 -18.43 17.17 -3.26
C GLU A 279 -19.37 17.77 -2.20
N PRO A 280 -20.54 17.18 -1.94
CA PRO A 280 -21.49 17.70 -0.96
C PRO A 280 -20.90 17.73 0.46
N GLU A 281 -21.18 18.81 1.21
CA GLU A 281 -20.67 18.98 2.57
C GLU A 281 -21.05 17.83 3.51
N LEU A 282 -22.26 17.30 3.38
CA LEU A 282 -22.69 16.14 4.17
C LEU A 282 -21.84 14.89 3.86
N LEU A 283 -21.48 14.66 2.59
CA LEU A 283 -20.64 13.55 2.22
C LEU A 283 -19.25 13.70 2.86
N ARG A 284 -18.67 14.89 2.74
CA ARG A 284 -17.38 15.20 3.37
C ARG A 284 -17.40 15.01 4.89
N ALA A 285 -18.48 15.43 5.55
CA ALA A 285 -18.63 15.25 6.99
C ALA A 285 -18.74 13.76 7.40
N VAL A 286 -19.34 12.92 6.57
CA VAL A 286 -19.47 11.48 6.79
C VAL A 286 -18.10 10.80 6.59
N THR A 287 -17.41 11.12 5.52
CA THR A 287 -16.11 10.50 5.15
C THR A 287 -14.94 10.99 6.00
N ALA A 288 -15.07 12.13 6.69
CA ALA A 288 -14.06 12.62 7.63
C ALA A 288 -13.91 11.76 8.90
N ARG A 289 -14.83 10.82 9.14
CA ARG A 289 -14.76 9.90 10.27
C ARG A 289 -14.12 8.59 9.86
N TYR A 290 -13.31 8.01 10.75
CA TYR A 290 -12.85 6.64 10.56
C TYR A 290 -14.02 5.66 10.64
N ALA A 291 -14.39 5.08 9.52
CA ALA A 291 -15.51 4.15 9.37
C ALA A 291 -15.13 3.08 8.33
N PRO A 292 -14.37 2.05 8.72
CA PRO A 292 -13.90 1.01 7.80
C PRO A 292 -15.05 0.17 7.22
N GLU A 293 -16.20 0.16 7.89
CA GLU A 293 -17.41 -0.47 7.38
C GLU A 293 -18.10 0.32 6.27
N LEU A 294 -17.70 1.58 6.05
CA LEU A 294 -18.34 2.47 5.09
C LEU A 294 -17.62 2.46 3.75
N THR A 295 -18.38 2.26 2.68
CA THR A 295 -17.94 2.44 1.29
C THR A 295 -18.78 3.54 0.63
N VAL A 296 -18.16 4.42 -0.13
CA VAL A 296 -18.82 5.59 -0.72
C VAL A 296 -18.60 5.63 -2.22
N LEU A 297 -19.69 5.90 -2.95
CA LEU A 297 -19.66 6.25 -4.36
C LEU A 297 -20.18 7.67 -4.54
N LEU A 298 -19.46 8.48 -5.32
CA LEU A 298 -19.87 9.84 -5.69
C LEU A 298 -20.16 9.89 -7.19
N LYS A 299 -21.45 10.12 -7.52
CA LYS A 299 -21.92 10.34 -8.90
C LYS A 299 -22.09 11.82 -9.14
N THR A 300 -21.26 12.38 -10.01
CA THR A 300 -21.41 13.75 -10.54
C THR A 300 -21.78 13.69 -12.02
N PRO A 301 -22.23 14.79 -12.64
CA PRO A 301 -22.58 14.80 -14.05
C PRO A 301 -21.46 14.29 -14.96
N SER A 302 -20.20 14.70 -14.74
CA SER A 302 -19.06 14.28 -15.57
C SER A 302 -18.66 12.82 -15.34
N ARG A 303 -18.84 12.29 -14.13
CA ARG A 303 -18.44 10.93 -13.73
C ARG A 303 -19.52 9.88 -13.97
N ALA A 304 -20.76 10.28 -14.20
CA ALA A 304 -21.92 9.39 -14.25
C ALA A 304 -21.76 8.25 -15.26
N ALA A 305 -21.24 8.51 -16.44
CA ALA A 305 -21.08 7.50 -17.49
C ALA A 305 -20.03 6.45 -17.11
N ALA A 306 -18.85 6.88 -16.68
CA ALA A 306 -17.77 5.99 -16.28
C ALA A 306 -18.12 5.21 -14.98
N LEU A 307 -18.83 5.86 -14.05
CA LEU A 307 -19.30 5.18 -12.84
C LEU A 307 -20.35 4.10 -13.19
N ALA A 308 -21.25 4.36 -14.14
CA ALA A 308 -22.24 3.39 -14.60
C ALA A 308 -21.61 2.17 -15.29
N GLU A 309 -20.45 2.33 -15.93
CA GLU A 309 -19.70 1.23 -16.54
C GLU A 309 -19.17 0.24 -15.48
N VAL A 310 -18.65 0.74 -14.36
CA VAL A 310 -18.05 -0.09 -13.33
C VAL A 310 -19.03 -0.48 -12.23
N ALA A 311 -20.06 0.33 -11.98
CA ALA A 311 -21.11 0.12 -10.97
C ALA A 311 -22.51 0.40 -11.57
N PRO A 312 -23.08 -0.51 -12.39
CA PRO A 312 -24.32 -0.27 -13.16
C PRO A 312 -25.54 0.09 -12.31
N PHE A 313 -25.60 -0.35 -11.05
CA PHE A 313 -26.66 -0.02 -10.12
C PHE A 313 -26.79 1.49 -9.81
N THR A 314 -25.73 2.26 -10.08
CA THR A 314 -25.71 3.72 -9.84
C THR A 314 -26.53 4.52 -10.85
N VAL A 315 -26.98 3.89 -11.96
CA VAL A 315 -27.70 4.56 -13.07
C VAL A 315 -28.94 5.26 -12.57
N SER A 316 -29.75 4.60 -11.71
CA SER A 316 -31.02 5.11 -11.24
C SER A 316 -30.93 6.23 -10.20
N ALA A 317 -29.77 6.41 -9.58
CA ALA A 317 -29.60 7.47 -8.57
C ALA A 317 -29.51 8.85 -9.23
N ALA A 318 -30.19 9.84 -8.67
CA ALA A 318 -30.25 11.20 -9.18
C ALA A 318 -30.24 12.24 -8.07
N ALA A 319 -29.70 13.41 -8.36
CA ALA A 319 -29.93 14.60 -7.56
C ALA A 319 -31.38 15.08 -7.72
N LYS A 320 -31.98 15.66 -6.68
CA LYS A 320 -33.36 16.16 -6.69
C LYS A 320 -33.43 17.63 -6.31
N ASP A 321 -34.19 18.38 -7.05
CA ASP A 321 -34.42 19.81 -6.76
C ASP A 321 -33.12 20.63 -6.55
N GLY A 322 -32.07 20.30 -7.32
CA GLY A 322 -30.76 20.95 -7.18
C GLY A 322 -29.98 20.57 -5.91
N ARG A 323 -30.42 19.51 -5.19
CA ARG A 323 -29.74 18.98 -4.01
C ARG A 323 -29.21 17.57 -4.24
N ALA A 324 -28.15 17.23 -3.54
CA ALA A 324 -27.60 15.89 -3.59
C ALA A 324 -28.58 14.85 -3.04
N GLY A 325 -28.77 13.76 -3.80
CA GLY A 325 -29.52 12.58 -3.37
C GLY A 325 -28.57 11.58 -2.69
N PHE A 326 -28.96 11.06 -1.53
CA PHE A 326 -28.21 10.03 -0.81
C PHE A 326 -28.98 8.71 -0.85
N TYR A 327 -28.27 7.64 -1.14
CA TYR A 327 -28.81 6.30 -1.23
C TYR A 327 -27.96 5.34 -0.39
N VAL A 328 -28.63 4.50 0.40
CA VAL A 328 -27.97 3.37 1.07
C VAL A 328 -28.15 2.15 0.18
N CYS A 329 -27.05 1.52 -0.17
CA CYS A 329 -27.03 0.38 -1.07
C CYS A 329 -26.67 -0.89 -0.29
N GLU A 330 -27.27 -2.01 -0.68
CA GLU A 330 -27.00 -3.33 -0.13
C GLU A 330 -27.06 -4.34 -1.29
N ASN A 331 -25.99 -5.09 -1.50
CA ASN A 331 -25.88 -6.07 -2.59
C ASN A 331 -26.25 -5.51 -3.98
N GLY A 332 -25.87 -4.28 -4.28
CA GLY A 332 -26.19 -3.61 -5.56
C GLY A 332 -27.61 -3.05 -5.69
N ALA A 333 -28.44 -3.16 -4.66
CA ALA A 333 -29.76 -2.54 -4.60
C ALA A 333 -29.73 -1.31 -3.70
N CYS A 334 -30.12 -0.14 -4.23
CA CYS A 334 -30.05 1.12 -3.51
C CYS A 334 -31.46 1.63 -3.14
N ARG A 335 -31.61 2.13 -1.93
CA ARG A 335 -32.81 2.86 -1.48
C ARG A 335 -32.40 4.27 -1.08
N GLU A 336 -33.26 5.23 -1.44
CA GLU A 336 -33.03 6.62 -1.05
C GLU A 336 -33.10 6.77 0.47
N PHE A 337 -32.16 7.53 1.01
CA PHE A 337 -32.16 7.94 2.40
C PHE A 337 -32.90 9.29 2.49
N SER A 338 -34.07 9.26 3.10
CA SER A 338 -34.94 10.44 3.31
C SER A 338 -34.69 11.08 4.68
#